data_ef5dc8b452688d522c6c897eeef60beb
#
_entry.id   ef5dc8b452688d522c6c897eeef60beb
#
_cell.length_a   1.000
_cell.length_b   1.000
_cell.length_c   1.000
_cell.angle_alpha   90.00
_cell.angle_beta   90.00
_cell.angle_gamma   90.00
#
_symmetry.space_group_name_H-M   'P 1'
#
loop_
_entity.id
_entity.type
_entity.pdbx_description
1 polymer ?
#
loop_
_entity_poly.entity_id
_entity_poly.type
_entity_poly.pdbx_seq_one_letter_code
_entity_poly.pdbx_strand_id
1 'polypeptide(L)'
;ISACLVGSEMCIRDSKNSKPGEQLTVIGAIKSGKVSRLNWNEKERPVDVFDVKKDVIQTLVEAGYERKSFFIRDKSPSYYHPGKAGSVYLDKDDIEPVAYFGDIHPNIVKKLDIKTEGLVGFEIYLDHLKENKIKLKDQKPNFEYSDYQKSERDFAFIVDKNFKAQDLIEIISSIDHNLIRSIKIFDIYEGEN
;
A
#
# COMPACT_ATOMS: atom_id res chain seq x y z
N ILE A 1 -1.22 21.42 -9.70
CA ILE A 1 0.20 21.05 -9.63
C ILE A 1 0.31 20.00 -8.53
N SER A 2 0.45 18.75 -8.93
CA SER A 2 0.74 17.68 -7.98
C SER A 2 2.21 17.82 -7.59
N ALA A 3 2.50 18.41 -6.45
CA ALA A 3 3.84 18.46 -5.90
C ALA A 3 4.06 17.19 -5.08
N CYS A 4 4.92 16.31 -5.57
CA CYS A 4 5.46 15.22 -4.78
C CYS A 4 6.77 15.73 -4.17
N LEU A 5 6.77 16.03 -2.88
CA LEU A 5 7.99 16.28 -2.13
C LEU A 5 8.48 14.93 -1.61
N VAL A 6 9.57 14.44 -2.17
CA VAL A 6 10.32 13.31 -1.63
C VAL A 6 11.51 13.89 -0.88
N GLY A 7 11.51 13.73 0.44
CA GLY A 7 12.64 14.08 1.28
C GLY A 7 13.11 12.85 2.04
N SER A 8 14.41 12.63 2.13
CA SER A 8 14.97 11.72 3.12
C SER A 8 15.31 12.53 4.37
N GLU A 9 14.60 12.28 5.45
CA GLU A 9 14.87 12.91 6.73
C GLU A 9 15.46 11.87 7.68
N MET A 10 16.59 12.23 8.28
CA MET A 10 17.16 11.45 9.36
C MET A 10 16.46 11.88 10.65
N CYS A 11 15.42 11.16 11.03
CA CYS A 11 14.68 11.43 12.24
C CYS A 11 15.34 10.73 13.43
N ILE A 12 15.84 11.51 14.39
CA ILE A 12 16.17 11.02 15.73
C ILE A 12 14.82 10.77 16.41
N ARG A 13 14.45 9.51 16.61
CA ARG A 13 13.23 9.15 17.33
C ARG A 13 13.60 8.76 18.75
N ASP A 14 13.38 9.66 19.68
CA ASP A 14 13.38 9.34 21.10
C ASP A 14 12.12 8.53 21.42
N SER A 15 12.19 7.22 21.28
CA SER A 15 11.20 6.34 21.88
C SER A 15 11.59 6.08 23.32
N LYS A 16 10.60 5.92 24.22
CA LYS A 16 10.83 5.66 25.65
C LYS A 16 11.73 4.45 25.95
N ASN A 17 12.01 3.61 24.95
CA ASN A 17 12.79 2.38 25.05
C ASN A 17 14.01 2.33 24.11
N SER A 18 14.29 3.35 23.32
CA SER A 18 15.48 3.38 22.46
C SER A 18 16.71 3.82 23.25
N LYS A 19 17.83 3.20 22.96
CA LYS A 19 19.13 3.64 23.53
C LYS A 19 19.53 4.98 22.91
N PRO A 20 20.20 5.86 23.67
CA PRO A 20 20.75 7.08 23.08
C PRO A 20 21.62 6.77 21.86
N GLY A 21 21.33 7.40 20.72
CA GLY A 21 22.07 7.22 19.48
C GLY A 21 21.47 6.21 18.48
N GLU A 22 20.36 5.55 18.80
CA GLU A 22 19.62 4.76 17.80
C GLU A 22 18.90 5.71 16.81
N GLN A 23 19.24 5.59 15.55
CA GLN A 23 18.67 6.37 14.45
C GLN A 23 17.99 5.41 13.46
N LEU A 24 16.84 5.82 12.93
CA LEU A 24 16.15 5.10 11.87
C LEU A 24 16.16 5.95 10.60
N THR A 25 16.46 5.31 9.49
CA THR A 25 16.37 5.94 8.17
C THR A 25 14.96 5.76 7.62
N VAL A 26 14.26 6.87 7.38
CA VAL A 26 12.88 6.85 6.90
C VAL A 26 12.78 7.60 5.58
N ILE A 27 12.13 6.97 4.60
CA ILE A 27 11.70 7.63 3.37
C ILE A 27 10.25 8.04 3.57
N GLY A 28 9.97 9.35 3.51
CA GLY A 28 8.61 9.88 3.60
C GLY A 28 8.17 10.58 2.34
N ALA A 29 6.87 10.50 2.04
CA ALA A 29 6.26 11.29 0.98
C ALA A 29 4.85 11.73 1.36
N ILE A 30 4.47 12.90 0.86
CA ILE A 30 3.14 13.48 1.02
C ILE A 30 2.59 13.82 -0.37
N LYS A 31 1.33 13.46 -0.60
CA LYS A 31 0.57 13.85 -1.79
C LYS A 31 -0.66 14.65 -1.38
N SER A 32 -0.99 15.67 -2.17
CA SER A 32 -2.20 16.46 -1.99
C SER A 32 -2.79 16.89 -3.31
N GLY A 33 -4.08 17.22 -3.30
CA GLY A 33 -4.79 17.69 -4.47
C GLY A 33 -5.37 16.56 -5.32
N LYS A 34 -5.29 16.67 -6.64
CA LYS A 34 -5.91 15.73 -7.59
C LYS A 34 -4.90 14.74 -8.15
N VAL A 35 -5.34 13.51 -8.41
CA VAL A 35 -4.51 12.42 -8.94
C VAL A 35 -3.96 12.72 -10.32
N SER A 36 -4.79 13.23 -11.20
CA SER A 36 -4.42 13.56 -12.57
C SER A 36 -4.76 15.00 -12.91
N ARG A 37 -4.04 15.57 -13.87
CA ARG A 37 -4.45 16.84 -14.47
C ARG A 37 -5.72 16.62 -15.28
N LEU A 38 -6.50 17.70 -15.44
CA LEU A 38 -7.69 17.70 -16.30
C LEU A 38 -7.35 17.09 -17.67
N ASN A 39 -8.00 16.01 -18.02
CA ASN A 39 -7.88 15.35 -19.30
C ASN A 39 -9.27 14.83 -19.73
N TRP A 40 -9.42 14.49 -21.01
CA TRP A 40 -10.69 14.05 -21.57
C TRP A 40 -11.04 12.60 -21.24
N ASN A 41 -10.06 11.80 -20.80
CA ASN A 41 -10.19 10.35 -20.61
C ASN A 41 -10.53 9.95 -19.18
N GLU A 42 -10.15 10.74 -18.20
CA GLU A 42 -10.34 10.42 -16.77
C GLU A 42 -11.05 11.55 -16.05
N LYS A 43 -11.99 11.18 -15.18
CA LYS A 43 -12.60 12.14 -14.27
C LYS A 43 -11.57 12.53 -13.19
N GLU A 44 -11.47 13.82 -12.94
CA GLU A 44 -10.68 14.30 -11.81
C GLU A 44 -11.23 13.73 -10.49
N ARG A 45 -10.33 13.24 -9.66
CA ARG A 45 -10.60 12.87 -8.28
C ARG A 45 -9.49 13.32 -7.35
N PRO A 46 -9.78 13.61 -6.09
CA PRO A 46 -8.74 13.87 -5.11
C PRO A 46 -7.86 12.63 -4.90
N VAL A 47 -6.65 12.85 -4.42
CA VAL A 47 -5.77 11.76 -3.98
C VAL A 47 -6.39 11.04 -2.78
N ASP A 48 -6.21 9.74 -2.70
CA ASP A 48 -6.73 8.90 -1.64
C ASP A 48 -5.69 7.91 -1.09
N VAL A 49 -6.08 7.16 -0.07
CA VAL A 49 -5.24 6.16 0.59
C VAL A 49 -4.73 5.07 -0.37
N PHE A 50 -5.49 4.75 -1.42
CA PHE A 50 -5.08 3.71 -2.37
C PHE A 50 -3.96 4.18 -3.29
N ASP A 51 -3.87 5.49 -3.56
CA ASP A 51 -2.79 6.07 -4.35
C ASP A 51 -1.45 5.95 -3.61
N VAL A 52 -1.40 6.30 -2.32
CA VAL A 52 -0.17 6.15 -1.54
C VAL A 52 0.15 4.69 -1.22
N LYS A 53 -0.85 3.84 -1.01
CA LYS A 53 -0.66 2.39 -0.90
C LYS A 53 0.03 1.83 -2.13
N LYS A 54 -0.41 2.25 -3.32
CA LYS A 54 0.21 1.86 -4.60
C LYS A 54 1.66 2.29 -4.67
N ASP A 55 1.97 3.53 -4.26
CA ASP A 55 3.33 4.07 -4.27
C ASP A 55 4.25 3.30 -3.33
N VAL A 56 3.81 3.00 -2.09
CA VAL A 56 4.57 2.19 -1.14
C VAL A 56 4.88 0.82 -1.72
N ILE A 57 3.86 0.11 -2.22
CA ILE A 57 4.04 -1.21 -2.81
C ILE A 57 4.99 -1.15 -4.01
N GLN A 58 4.84 -0.15 -4.88
CA GLN A 58 5.72 0.02 -6.04
C GLN A 58 7.16 0.29 -5.62
N THR A 59 7.38 1.16 -4.63
CA THR A 59 8.71 1.46 -4.09
C THR A 59 9.38 0.21 -3.53
N LEU A 60 8.65 -0.61 -2.77
CA LEU A 60 9.17 -1.87 -2.22
C LEU A 60 9.45 -2.90 -3.32
N VAL A 61 8.63 -2.95 -4.37
CA VAL A 61 8.88 -3.83 -5.54
C VAL A 61 10.14 -3.39 -6.29
N GLU A 62 10.34 -2.09 -6.51
CA GLU A 62 11.58 -1.56 -7.11
C GLU A 62 12.81 -1.81 -6.22
N ALA A 63 12.63 -1.84 -4.90
CA ALA A 63 13.65 -2.28 -3.96
C ALA A 63 13.89 -3.81 -3.97
N GLY A 64 13.17 -4.57 -4.83
CA GLY A 64 13.39 -5.98 -5.10
C GLY A 64 12.52 -6.96 -4.30
N TYR A 65 11.49 -6.49 -3.62
CA TYR A 65 10.55 -7.37 -2.92
C TYR A 65 9.46 -7.86 -3.86
N GLU A 66 9.02 -9.10 -3.69
CA GLU A 66 7.92 -9.63 -4.47
C GLU A 66 6.58 -9.04 -3.99
N ARG A 67 5.75 -8.61 -4.95
CA ARG A 67 4.44 -8.01 -4.63
C ARG A 67 3.53 -8.90 -3.78
N LYS A 68 3.68 -10.22 -3.89
CA LYS A 68 2.88 -11.20 -3.14
C LYS A 68 3.35 -11.40 -1.69
N SER A 69 4.50 -10.87 -1.32
CA SER A 69 5.08 -11.04 0.02
C SER A 69 4.58 -10.00 1.04
N PHE A 70 3.73 -9.05 0.64
CA PHE A 70 3.29 -7.99 1.54
C PHE A 70 2.01 -8.34 2.27
N PHE A 71 2.04 -8.15 3.59
CA PHE A 71 0.88 -8.26 4.47
C PHE A 71 0.46 -6.87 4.94
N ILE A 72 -0.83 -6.56 4.82
CA ILE A 72 -1.37 -5.26 5.17
C ILE A 72 -2.27 -5.39 6.39
N ARG A 73 -2.04 -4.52 7.39
CA ARG A 73 -2.85 -4.43 8.60
C ARG A 73 -3.41 -3.03 8.77
N ASP A 74 -4.53 -2.94 9.46
CA ASP A 74 -5.27 -1.66 9.71
C ASP A 74 -4.63 -0.84 10.86
N LYS A 75 -3.48 -1.24 11.37
CA LYS A 75 -2.80 -0.55 12.46
C LYS A 75 -1.92 0.57 11.91
N SER A 76 -2.14 1.78 12.37
CA SER A 76 -1.36 2.95 11.95
C SER A 76 -1.09 3.90 13.13
N PRO A 77 -0.07 4.75 13.04
CA PRO A 77 0.16 5.84 14.00
C PRO A 77 -1.02 6.82 14.06
N SER A 78 -1.17 7.50 15.20
CA SER A 78 -2.29 8.42 15.48
C SER A 78 -2.32 9.69 14.62
N TYR A 79 -1.27 9.98 13.90
CA TYR A 79 -1.25 11.10 12.94
C TYR A 79 -1.87 10.75 11.58
N TYR A 80 -2.21 9.50 11.34
CA TYR A 80 -3.05 9.07 10.23
C TYR A 80 -4.52 8.95 10.64
N HIS A 81 -5.39 8.99 9.67
CA HIS A 81 -6.83 8.80 9.86
C HIS A 81 -7.13 7.34 10.27
N PRO A 82 -7.85 7.07 11.37
CA PRO A 82 -8.02 5.73 11.93
C PRO A 82 -8.72 4.72 11.00
N GLY A 83 -9.55 5.20 10.07
CA GLY A 83 -10.27 4.33 9.11
C GLY A 83 -9.73 4.39 7.68
N LYS A 84 -8.67 5.19 7.41
CA LYS A 84 -8.10 5.36 6.08
C LYS A 84 -6.57 5.34 6.12
N ALA A 85 -6.04 4.35 6.79
CA ALA A 85 -4.60 4.15 6.92
C ALA A 85 -4.29 2.67 7.10
N GLY A 86 -3.03 2.31 6.93
CA GLY A 86 -2.56 0.96 7.13
C GLY A 86 -1.05 0.87 7.27
N SER A 87 -0.61 -0.33 7.57
CA SER A 87 0.80 -0.68 7.67
C SER A 87 1.12 -1.88 6.81
N VAL A 88 2.34 -1.91 6.27
CA VAL A 88 2.86 -2.97 5.41
C VAL A 88 3.91 -3.76 6.18
N TYR A 89 3.83 -5.08 6.12
CA TYR A 89 4.77 -6.04 6.71
C TYR A 89 5.31 -6.95 5.63
N LEU A 90 6.51 -7.46 5.81
CA LEU A 90 7.14 -8.43 4.90
C LEU A 90 6.75 -9.88 5.24
N ASP A 91 6.36 -10.13 6.51
CA ASP A 91 5.92 -11.43 6.96
C ASP A 91 4.68 -11.30 7.86
N LYS A 92 3.88 -12.38 7.93
CA LYS A 92 2.71 -12.45 8.83
C LYS A 92 3.09 -12.33 10.30
N ASP A 93 4.27 -12.80 10.66
CA ASP A 93 4.75 -12.83 12.04
C ASP A 93 5.57 -11.59 12.44
N ASP A 94 5.82 -10.68 11.49
CA ASP A 94 6.57 -9.46 11.78
C ASP A 94 5.80 -8.59 12.78
N ILE A 95 6.53 -8.11 13.80
CA ILE A 95 6.00 -7.23 14.84
C ILE A 95 6.02 -5.78 14.35
N GLU A 96 7.10 -5.39 13.66
CA GLU A 96 7.31 -4.04 13.17
C GLU A 96 7.01 -3.94 11.68
N PRO A 97 6.23 -2.94 11.26
CA PRO A 97 5.96 -2.72 9.86
C PRO A 97 7.17 -2.12 9.15
N VAL A 98 7.29 -2.39 7.86
CA VAL A 98 8.27 -1.74 6.99
C VAL A 98 7.77 -0.41 6.44
N ALA A 99 6.46 -0.18 6.45
CA ALA A 99 5.88 1.09 6.02
C ALA A 99 4.54 1.36 6.69
N TYR A 100 4.24 2.65 6.82
CA TYR A 100 2.90 3.17 7.11
C TYR A 100 2.43 4.02 5.93
N PHE A 101 1.13 4.04 5.69
CA PHE A 101 0.50 4.88 4.68
C PHE A 101 -0.92 5.25 5.09
N GLY A 102 -1.41 6.36 4.60
CA GLY A 102 -2.79 6.75 4.88
C GLY A 102 -3.11 8.21 4.63
N ASP A 103 -4.37 8.56 4.87
CA ASP A 103 -4.81 9.94 4.95
C ASP A 103 -4.24 10.56 6.24
N ILE A 104 -3.76 11.79 6.15
CA ILE A 104 -3.32 12.53 7.33
C ILE A 104 -4.55 12.88 8.19
N HIS A 105 -4.42 12.74 9.50
CA HIS A 105 -5.52 12.94 10.43
C HIS A 105 -6.13 14.34 10.29
N PRO A 106 -7.47 14.49 10.13
CA PRO A 106 -8.13 15.77 9.89
C PRO A 106 -7.81 16.84 10.91
N ASN A 107 -7.60 16.47 12.17
CA ASN A 107 -7.21 17.42 13.22
C ASN A 107 -5.84 18.05 12.98
N ILE A 108 -4.90 17.32 12.36
CA ILE A 108 -3.58 17.84 12.02
C ILE A 108 -3.71 18.81 10.84
N VAL A 109 -4.44 18.40 9.80
CA VAL A 109 -4.73 19.26 8.63
C VAL A 109 -5.35 20.59 9.07
N LYS A 110 -6.34 20.53 10.00
CA LYS A 110 -6.98 21.71 10.55
C LYS A 110 -6.04 22.56 11.40
N LYS A 111 -5.22 21.95 12.26
CA LYS A 111 -4.26 22.70 13.12
C LYS A 111 -3.19 23.43 12.31
N LEU A 112 -2.81 22.88 11.16
CA LEU A 112 -1.81 23.46 10.27
C LEU A 112 -2.43 24.39 9.21
N ASP A 113 -3.76 24.62 9.26
CA ASP A 113 -4.52 25.42 8.29
C ASP A 113 -4.24 25.04 6.82
N ILE A 114 -4.07 23.74 6.57
CA ILE A 114 -3.80 23.23 5.22
C ILE A 114 -5.12 23.18 4.45
N LYS A 115 -5.20 23.97 3.38
CA LYS A 115 -6.37 24.04 2.49
C LYS A 115 -6.14 23.15 1.27
N THR A 116 -6.56 21.89 1.34
CA THR A 116 -6.44 20.94 0.23
C THR A 116 -7.58 19.92 0.22
N GLU A 117 -7.92 19.45 -0.96
CA GLU A 117 -8.81 18.32 -1.16
C GLU A 117 -7.99 17.02 -1.13
N GLY A 118 -7.89 16.40 0.03
CA GLY A 118 -7.09 15.20 0.23
C GLY A 118 -5.63 15.53 0.57
N LEU A 119 -5.17 14.95 1.65
CA LEU A 119 -3.78 14.97 2.07
C LEU A 119 -3.42 13.58 2.57
N VAL A 120 -2.60 12.91 1.82
CA VAL A 120 -2.19 11.52 2.06
C VAL A 120 -0.68 11.43 2.13
N GLY A 121 -0.18 10.46 2.86
CA GLY A 121 1.26 10.27 2.99
C GLY A 121 1.66 8.85 3.28
N PHE A 122 2.95 8.58 3.18
CA PHE A 122 3.54 7.32 3.61
C PHE A 122 4.94 7.53 4.20
N GLU A 123 5.36 6.54 4.94
CA GLU A 123 6.69 6.43 5.54
C GLU A 123 7.20 5.00 5.33
N ILE A 124 8.43 4.85 4.83
CA ILE A 124 9.10 3.55 4.67
C ILE A 124 10.34 3.55 5.55
N TYR A 125 10.43 2.58 6.44
CA TYR A 125 11.55 2.39 7.38
C TYR A 125 12.59 1.48 6.76
N LEU A 126 13.71 2.05 6.30
CA LEU A 126 14.74 1.28 5.60
C LEU A 126 15.42 0.25 6.52
N ASP A 127 15.55 0.58 7.79
CA ASP A 127 16.19 -0.30 8.79
C ASP A 127 15.33 -1.54 9.11
N HIS A 128 14.03 -1.52 8.82
CA HIS A 128 13.14 -2.67 8.95
C HIS A 128 13.11 -3.54 7.70
N LEU A 129 13.76 -3.10 6.62
CA LEU A 129 13.90 -3.90 5.42
C LEU A 129 14.94 -4.99 5.69
N LYS A 130 14.51 -6.25 5.65
CA LYS A 130 15.42 -7.39 5.73
C LYS A 130 16.34 -7.35 4.51
N GLU A 131 17.64 -7.61 4.72
CA GLU A 131 18.55 -7.79 3.59
C GLU A 131 17.99 -8.87 2.66
N ASN A 132 17.29 -8.43 1.66
CA ASN A 132 16.97 -9.32 0.55
C ASN A 132 18.28 -9.54 -0.17
N LYS A 133 18.75 -10.79 -0.23
CA LYS A 133 19.68 -11.21 -1.27
C LYS A 133 18.93 -11.11 -2.59
N ILE A 134 18.71 -9.86 -3.02
CA ILE A 134 18.17 -9.56 -4.33
C ILE A 134 19.17 -10.18 -5.29
N LYS A 135 18.85 -11.37 -5.75
CA LYS A 135 19.34 -11.76 -7.06
C LYS A 135 18.65 -10.77 -7.99
N LEU A 136 19.31 -9.64 -8.23
CA LEU A 136 19.03 -8.83 -9.41
C LEU A 136 19.06 -9.85 -10.54
N LYS A 137 17.90 -10.36 -10.91
CA LYS A 137 17.78 -11.17 -12.11
C LYS A 137 17.96 -10.18 -13.23
N ASP A 138 19.23 -10.01 -13.66
CA ASP A 138 19.59 -9.19 -14.81
C ASP A 138 18.85 -9.63 -16.08
N GLN A 139 18.15 -10.74 -15.99
CA GLN A 139 17.35 -11.30 -17.08
C GLN A 139 15.89 -11.47 -16.62
N LYS A 140 14.99 -10.90 -17.38
CA LYS A 140 13.57 -11.23 -17.26
C LYS A 140 13.41 -12.73 -17.47
N PRO A 141 12.56 -13.43 -16.67
CA PRO A 141 12.26 -14.83 -16.91
C PRO A 141 11.72 -14.99 -18.35
N ASN A 142 12.07 -16.10 -18.98
CA ASN A 142 11.52 -16.43 -20.28
C ASN A 142 10.00 -16.39 -20.23
N PHE A 143 9.40 -15.84 -21.27
CA PHE A 143 7.95 -15.87 -21.40
C PHE A 143 7.50 -17.33 -21.60
N GLU A 144 6.78 -17.87 -20.62
CA GLU A 144 6.15 -19.17 -20.74
C GLU A 144 4.80 -19.02 -21.44
N TYR A 145 4.74 -19.59 -22.62
CA TYR A 145 3.49 -19.62 -23.39
C TYR A 145 2.55 -20.65 -22.75
N SER A 146 1.30 -20.28 -22.59
CA SER A 146 0.26 -21.22 -22.14
C SER A 146 -0.54 -21.68 -23.33
N ASP A 147 -0.68 -23.00 -23.50
CA ASP A 147 -1.50 -23.60 -24.55
C ASP A 147 -3.00 -23.45 -24.28
N TYR A 148 -3.38 -23.01 -23.08
CA TYR A 148 -4.77 -22.81 -22.70
C TYR A 148 -5.28 -21.43 -23.10
N GLN A 149 -6.48 -21.39 -23.65
CA GLN A 149 -7.19 -20.15 -23.92
C GLN A 149 -7.53 -19.44 -22.59
N LYS A 150 -7.29 -18.12 -22.54
CA LYS A 150 -7.75 -17.29 -21.42
C LYS A 150 -9.28 -17.31 -21.35
N SER A 151 -9.81 -17.66 -20.20
CA SER A 151 -11.23 -17.57 -19.88
C SER A 151 -11.43 -16.65 -18.68
N GLU A 152 -12.42 -15.75 -18.75
CA GLU A 152 -12.80 -14.89 -17.65
C GLU A 152 -14.14 -15.37 -17.08
N ARG A 153 -14.25 -15.37 -15.75
CA ARG A 153 -15.45 -15.77 -15.02
C ARG A 153 -15.70 -14.79 -13.89
N ASP A 154 -16.94 -14.37 -13.77
CA ASP A 154 -17.41 -13.51 -12.71
C ASP A 154 -18.07 -14.38 -11.64
N PHE A 155 -17.72 -14.12 -10.39
CA PHE A 155 -18.28 -14.78 -9.22
C PHE A 155 -18.80 -13.73 -8.24
N ALA A 156 -19.97 -13.96 -7.67
CA ALA A 156 -20.52 -13.16 -6.60
C ALA A 156 -20.43 -13.95 -5.28
N PHE A 157 -19.94 -13.31 -4.25
CA PHE A 157 -19.81 -13.88 -2.91
C PHE A 157 -20.61 -13.04 -1.92
N ILE A 158 -21.33 -13.70 -1.03
CA ILE A 158 -21.96 -13.08 0.13
C ILE A 158 -21.03 -13.30 1.32
N VAL A 159 -20.56 -12.22 1.91
CA VAL A 159 -19.60 -12.25 3.01
C VAL A 159 -20.04 -11.32 4.13
N ASP A 160 -19.56 -11.56 5.33
CA ASP A 160 -19.81 -10.68 6.47
C ASP A 160 -19.13 -9.32 6.26
N LYS A 161 -19.72 -8.26 6.82
CA LYS A 161 -19.22 -6.89 6.69
C LYS A 161 -17.77 -6.70 7.15
N ASN A 162 -17.32 -7.52 8.10
CA ASN A 162 -15.96 -7.49 8.63
C ASN A 162 -14.96 -8.35 7.82
N PHE A 163 -15.45 -9.04 6.79
CA PHE A 163 -14.61 -9.91 5.97
C PHE A 163 -13.70 -9.07 5.07
N LYS A 164 -12.40 -9.38 5.07
CA LYS A 164 -11.43 -8.60 4.29
C LYS A 164 -11.36 -9.13 2.85
N ALA A 165 -11.44 -8.24 1.89
CA ALA A 165 -11.29 -8.56 0.48
C ALA A 165 -9.97 -9.27 0.16
N GLN A 166 -8.91 -9.00 0.91
CA GLN A 166 -7.63 -9.67 0.76
C GLN A 166 -7.70 -11.15 1.12
N ASP A 167 -8.43 -11.51 2.18
CA ASP A 167 -8.60 -12.90 2.59
C ASP A 167 -9.29 -13.72 1.49
N LEU A 168 -10.27 -13.14 0.80
CA LEU A 168 -10.92 -13.75 -0.35
C LEU A 168 -9.92 -14.01 -1.49
N ILE A 169 -9.11 -13.02 -1.81
CA ILE A 169 -8.09 -13.13 -2.87
C ILE A 169 -7.07 -14.22 -2.50
N GLU A 170 -6.63 -14.29 -1.24
CA GLU A 170 -5.69 -15.31 -0.75
C GLU A 170 -6.30 -16.71 -0.84
N ILE A 171 -7.54 -16.89 -0.39
CA ILE A 171 -8.25 -18.18 -0.47
C ILE A 171 -8.36 -18.64 -1.92
N ILE A 172 -8.84 -17.79 -2.82
CA ILE A 172 -9.00 -18.14 -4.23
C ILE A 172 -7.64 -18.43 -4.88
N SER A 173 -6.63 -17.61 -4.60
CA SER A 173 -5.28 -17.81 -5.15
C SER A 173 -4.65 -19.11 -4.68
N SER A 174 -5.00 -19.61 -3.50
CA SER A 174 -4.47 -20.85 -2.94
C SER A 174 -5.04 -22.12 -3.59
N ILE A 175 -6.16 -22.02 -4.31
CA ILE A 175 -6.83 -23.18 -4.93
C ILE A 175 -5.98 -23.75 -6.05
N ASP A 176 -5.55 -22.91 -6.99
CA ASP A 176 -4.70 -23.33 -8.10
C ASP A 176 -3.89 -22.18 -8.67
N HIS A 177 -2.60 -22.16 -8.37
CA HIS A 177 -1.67 -21.12 -8.83
C HIS A 177 -1.36 -21.19 -10.34
N ASN A 178 -1.57 -22.35 -10.97
CA ASN A 178 -1.25 -22.55 -12.39
C ASN A 178 -2.39 -22.13 -13.30
N LEU A 179 -3.62 -22.36 -12.88
CA LEU A 179 -4.82 -22.04 -13.68
C LEU A 179 -5.30 -20.61 -13.41
N ILE A 180 -5.25 -20.14 -12.16
CA ILE A 180 -5.73 -18.81 -11.80
C ILE A 180 -4.63 -17.78 -12.06
N ARG A 181 -4.75 -17.01 -13.13
CA ARG A 181 -3.76 -16.02 -13.56
C ARG A 181 -3.94 -14.66 -12.91
N SER A 182 -5.19 -14.23 -12.70
CA SER A 182 -5.50 -12.94 -12.09
C SER A 182 -6.84 -12.97 -11.40
N ILE A 183 -6.93 -12.25 -10.28
CA ILE A 183 -8.17 -12.04 -9.54
C ILE A 183 -8.35 -10.53 -9.40
N LYS A 184 -9.57 -10.05 -9.71
CA LYS A 184 -9.93 -8.64 -9.57
C LYS A 184 -11.25 -8.52 -8.86
N ILE A 185 -11.33 -7.68 -7.85
CA ILE A 185 -12.59 -7.22 -7.29
C ILE A 185 -13.00 -6.01 -8.11
N PHE A 186 -14.14 -6.08 -8.77
CA PHE A 186 -14.61 -5.04 -9.67
C PHE A 186 -15.87 -4.34 -9.17
N ASP A 187 -16.60 -4.98 -8.24
CA ASP A 187 -17.80 -4.41 -7.64
C ASP A 187 -17.97 -4.86 -6.19
N ILE A 188 -18.51 -3.97 -5.34
CA ILE A 188 -18.88 -4.24 -3.96
C ILE A 188 -20.25 -3.62 -3.75
N TYR A 189 -21.24 -4.46 -3.45
CA TYR A 189 -22.58 -4.05 -3.13
C TYR A 189 -22.84 -4.17 -1.63
N GLU A 190 -23.23 -3.06 -1.01
CA GLU A 190 -23.73 -3.02 0.37
C GLU A 190 -25.19 -2.57 0.31
N GLY A 191 -26.12 -3.48 0.54
CA GLY A 191 -27.56 -3.19 0.53
C GLY A 191 -28.31 -4.05 1.52
N GLU A 192 -29.50 -3.58 1.90
CA GLU A 192 -30.48 -4.43 2.57
C GLU A 192 -31.10 -5.36 1.52
N ASN A 193 -31.08 -6.67 1.80
CA ASN A 193 -31.81 -7.68 1.03
C ASN A 193 -33.28 -7.64 1.34
#